data_b5c60f7d3373a43607f1dadf5e5ab503
#
_entry.id   b5c60f7d3373a43607f1dadf5e5ab503
#
_cell.length_a   1.000
_cell.length_b   1.000
_cell.length_c   1.000
_cell.angle_alpha   90.00
_cell.angle_beta   90.00
_cell.angle_gamma   90.00
#
_symmetry.space_group_name_H-M   'P 1'
#
loop_
_entity.id
_entity.type
_entity.pdbx_description
1 polymer ?
#
loop_
_entity_poly.entity_id
_entity_poly.type
_entity_poly.pdbx_seq_one_letter_code
_entity_poly.pdbx_strand_id
1 'polypeptide(L)'
;MGAHRAVMGIKSRRRAPGTTRLSWPGRSLGTPHPEAMLLWLTLALLGSTGCWAGQMYGIGQGKYFSTSSDCEITGIRVATSTFGLMKSIQVRCGSSWSTVYGTSGGNTQEFILQPGEYITMISGSYKLYMHSLVIYTHVGRYGLFGKESDFNFMAYPDEEGQVLTGICGQHKLLGISGLCFNWGYPPTNITEVYASL
;
A
#
# COMPACT_ATOMS: atom_id res chain seq x y z
N MET A 1 39.64 31.84 67.54
CA MET A 1 38.78 31.72 68.69
C MET A 1 37.74 30.67 68.30
N GLY A 2 37.86 29.47 68.69
CA GLY A 2 37.54 28.75 69.93
C GLY A 2 36.15 28.18 69.70
N ALA A 3 35.81 26.99 69.99
CA ALA A 3 36.36 25.87 70.73
C ALA A 3 35.53 24.62 70.46
N HIS A 4 36.19 23.50 70.53
CA HIS A 4 35.77 22.15 70.90
C HIS A 4 34.33 21.94 71.53
N ARG A 5 33.66 20.87 71.12
CA ARG A 5 33.30 19.79 72.09
C ARG A 5 32.85 18.51 71.37
N ALA A 6 33.52 17.41 71.69
CA ALA A 6 33.16 16.05 71.45
C ALA A 6 32.18 15.58 72.54
N VAL A 7 31.20 14.74 72.17
CA VAL A 7 30.50 13.84 73.14
C VAL A 7 30.13 12.55 72.39
N MET A 8 30.85 11.51 72.77
CA MET A 8 30.45 10.18 73.22
C MET A 8 29.18 9.55 72.69
N GLY A 9 29.40 8.41 72.14
CA GLY A 9 28.72 7.25 71.71
C GLY A 9 27.55 6.72 72.55
N ILE A 10 26.65 6.06 71.83
CA ILE A 10 25.82 4.99 72.35
C ILE A 10 25.70 3.93 71.24
N LYS A 11 26.28 2.73 71.51
CA LYS A 11 26.05 1.51 70.74
C LYS A 11 24.64 1.00 71.05
N SER A 12 23.75 1.06 70.07
CA SER A 12 22.50 0.34 70.10
C SER A 12 22.57 -0.78 69.05
N ARG A 13 22.70 -2.01 69.57
CA ARG A 13 22.49 -3.24 68.76
C ARG A 13 21.02 -3.30 68.40
N ARG A 14 20.68 -3.13 67.13
CA ARG A 14 19.39 -3.54 66.60
C ARG A 14 19.57 -4.85 65.81
N ARG A 15 18.80 -5.86 66.30
CA ARG A 15 18.64 -7.16 65.62
C ARG A 15 18.11 -6.95 64.23
N ALA A 16 18.65 -7.64 63.25
CA ALA A 16 18.14 -7.76 61.93
C ALA A 16 16.79 -8.55 61.92
N PRO A 17 15.72 -8.10 61.24
CA PRO A 17 14.53 -8.92 61.05
C PRO A 17 14.85 -9.98 60.00
N GLY A 18 14.42 -11.22 60.31
CA GLY A 18 14.57 -12.38 59.45
C GLY A 18 13.96 -12.19 58.08
N THR A 19 14.72 -12.39 57.04
CA THR A 19 14.22 -12.53 55.67
C THR A 19 13.57 -13.84 55.51
N THR A 20 12.22 -13.85 55.55
CA THR A 20 11.41 -14.95 55.05
C THR A 20 11.59 -15.03 53.53
N ARG A 21 12.35 -16.04 53.10
CA ARG A 21 12.39 -16.41 51.69
C ARG A 21 11.01 -16.91 51.27
N LEU A 22 10.28 -16.09 50.49
CA LEU A 22 9.16 -16.59 49.70
C LEU A 22 9.74 -17.51 48.64
N SER A 23 9.57 -18.83 48.85
CA SER A 23 9.82 -19.82 47.79
C SER A 23 8.67 -19.74 46.78
N TRP A 24 8.94 -19.22 45.62
CA TRP A 24 8.05 -19.35 44.49
C TRP A 24 8.06 -20.78 43.98
N PRO A 25 6.90 -21.44 43.78
CA PRO A 25 6.89 -22.75 43.16
C PRO A 25 7.44 -22.58 41.74
N GLY A 26 8.57 -23.22 41.48
CA GLY A 26 9.17 -23.28 40.15
C GLY A 26 8.14 -23.92 39.19
N ARG A 27 7.53 -23.09 38.33
CA ARG A 27 6.91 -23.62 37.14
C ARG A 27 8.04 -24.10 36.24
N SER A 28 8.22 -25.39 36.15
CA SER A 28 8.97 -26.01 35.08
C SER A 28 8.27 -25.60 33.79
N LEU A 29 8.89 -24.69 33.03
CA LEU A 29 8.56 -24.48 31.62
C LEU A 29 8.86 -25.82 30.93
N GLY A 30 7.81 -26.66 30.81
CA GLY A 30 7.87 -27.87 30.01
C GLY A 30 8.28 -27.43 28.59
N THR A 31 9.33 -28.03 28.08
CA THR A 31 9.72 -27.85 26.67
C THR A 31 8.50 -28.17 25.82
N PRO A 32 8.11 -27.26 24.90
CA PRO A 32 6.94 -27.50 24.06
C PRO A 32 7.18 -28.79 23.27
N HIS A 33 6.21 -29.72 23.31
CA HIS A 33 6.25 -30.97 22.55
C HIS A 33 6.54 -30.64 21.08
N PRO A 34 7.46 -31.37 20.41
CA PRO A 34 7.84 -31.09 19.01
C PRO A 34 6.64 -31.10 18.06
N GLU A 35 5.60 -31.85 18.38
CA GLU A 35 4.35 -31.87 17.62
C GLU A 35 3.56 -30.54 17.74
N ALA A 36 3.59 -29.88 18.90
CA ALA A 36 2.95 -28.58 19.09
C ALA A 36 3.70 -27.48 18.31
N MET A 37 5.03 -27.52 18.25
CA MET A 37 5.80 -26.57 17.46
C MET A 37 5.55 -26.73 15.95
N LEU A 38 5.42 -27.97 15.47
CA LEU A 38 5.08 -28.24 14.06
C LEU A 38 3.68 -27.72 13.71
N LEU A 39 2.71 -27.88 14.61
CA LEU A 39 1.34 -27.35 14.44
C LEU A 39 1.31 -25.83 14.38
N TRP A 40 2.08 -25.14 15.23
CA TRP A 40 2.19 -23.67 15.18
C TRP A 40 2.92 -23.18 13.94
N LEU A 41 3.95 -23.89 13.48
CA LEU A 41 4.68 -23.58 12.23
C LEU A 41 3.80 -23.80 11.00
N THR A 42 3.00 -24.86 10.97
CA THR A 42 2.07 -25.09 9.86
C THR A 42 0.91 -24.09 9.84
N LEU A 43 0.39 -23.69 11.02
CA LEU A 43 -0.62 -22.64 11.11
C LEU A 43 -0.08 -21.27 10.66
N ALA A 44 1.17 -20.95 10.99
CA ALA A 44 1.82 -19.72 10.57
C ALA A 44 2.09 -19.69 9.05
N LEU A 45 2.38 -20.85 8.44
CA LEU A 45 2.55 -20.97 6.98
C LEU A 45 1.23 -20.94 6.21
N LEU A 46 0.14 -21.46 6.79
CA LEU A 46 -1.19 -21.40 6.19
C LEU A 46 -1.88 -20.04 6.37
N GLY A 47 -1.44 -19.23 7.34
CA GLY A 47 -1.96 -17.89 7.61
C GLY A 47 -1.37 -16.78 6.70
N SER A 48 -0.36 -17.06 5.92
CA SER A 48 0.14 -16.13 4.91
C SER A 48 -0.70 -16.22 3.64
N THR A 49 -1.96 -15.79 3.71
CA THR A 49 -2.63 -15.27 2.52
C THR A 49 -1.81 -14.04 2.10
N GLY A 50 -0.83 -14.26 1.23
CA GLY A 50 -0.10 -13.18 0.59
C GLY A 50 -1.14 -12.28 -0.08
N CYS A 51 -1.47 -11.19 0.55
CA CYS A 51 -2.09 -10.07 -0.13
C CYS A 51 -1.02 -9.62 -1.14
N TRP A 52 -1.17 -10.02 -2.37
CA TRP A 52 -0.39 -9.49 -3.49
C TRP A 52 -0.80 -8.03 -3.64
N ALA A 53 -0.27 -7.19 -2.78
CA ALA A 53 -0.28 -5.76 -3.01
C ALA A 53 0.62 -5.55 -4.22
N GLY A 54 0.04 -5.21 -5.36
CA GLY A 54 0.78 -4.87 -6.57
C GLY A 54 1.92 -3.90 -6.24
N GLN A 55 3.00 -3.95 -7.00
CA GLN A 55 4.15 -3.09 -6.79
C GLN A 55 3.72 -1.62 -6.69
N MET A 56 4.11 -0.95 -5.61
CA MET A 56 3.84 0.48 -5.41
C MET A 56 4.93 1.31 -6.08
N TYR A 57 4.54 2.18 -6.98
CA TYR A 57 5.40 3.16 -7.63
C TYR A 57 5.24 4.52 -6.95
N GLY A 58 6.33 5.16 -6.54
CA GLY A 58 6.33 6.39 -5.75
C GLY A 58 6.72 6.16 -4.29
N ILE A 59 6.72 7.23 -3.50
CA ILE A 59 7.14 7.17 -2.08
C ILE A 59 6.07 6.52 -1.19
N GLY A 60 4.80 6.64 -1.57
CA GLY A 60 3.69 6.16 -0.75
C GLY A 60 3.55 6.92 0.57
N GLN A 61 3.34 6.20 1.70
CA GLN A 61 3.23 6.75 3.06
C GLN A 61 2.06 7.73 3.23
N GLY A 62 0.88 7.38 2.76
CA GLY A 62 -0.32 8.20 2.87
C GLY A 62 -1.56 7.36 3.13
N LYS A 63 -2.72 7.97 2.99
CA LYS A 63 -4.00 7.28 3.04
C LYS A 63 -4.15 6.40 1.81
N TYR A 64 -4.35 5.10 2.02
CA TYR A 64 -4.53 4.12 0.95
C TYR A 64 -5.90 4.28 0.28
N PHE A 65 -5.94 4.01 -1.01
CA PHE A 65 -7.15 3.85 -1.79
C PHE A 65 -7.00 2.70 -2.81
N SER A 66 -8.12 2.14 -3.22
CA SER A 66 -8.21 1.18 -4.32
C SER A 66 -9.50 1.41 -5.08
N THR A 67 -9.43 1.33 -6.40
CA THR A 67 -10.63 1.28 -7.25
C THR A 67 -11.20 -0.14 -7.23
N SER A 68 -12.48 -0.30 -7.58
CA SER A 68 -13.03 -1.64 -7.81
C SER A 68 -12.31 -2.30 -8.98
N SER A 69 -12.02 -3.59 -8.85
CA SER A 69 -11.52 -4.44 -9.94
C SER A 69 -12.63 -5.16 -10.70
N ASP A 70 -13.89 -4.96 -10.28
CA ASP A 70 -15.03 -5.73 -10.79
C ASP A 70 -15.69 -5.09 -12.03
N CYS A 71 -15.06 -4.09 -12.60
CA CYS A 71 -15.59 -3.38 -13.76
C CYS A 71 -14.53 -3.23 -14.85
N GLU A 72 -15.00 -3.25 -16.10
CA GLU A 72 -14.17 -2.87 -17.24
C GLU A 72 -13.82 -1.37 -17.17
N ILE A 73 -12.53 -1.06 -17.18
CA ILE A 73 -12.05 0.32 -17.20
C ILE A 73 -12.30 0.91 -18.59
N THR A 74 -13.10 1.96 -18.67
CA THR A 74 -13.43 2.68 -19.90
C THR A 74 -12.83 4.09 -19.96
N GLY A 75 -12.06 4.48 -18.95
CA GLY A 75 -11.36 5.76 -18.96
C GLY A 75 -10.66 6.06 -17.65
N ILE A 76 -9.74 6.99 -17.72
CA ILE A 76 -9.01 7.53 -16.56
C ILE A 76 -9.08 9.05 -16.60
N ARG A 77 -9.28 9.65 -15.43
CA ARG A 77 -9.30 11.09 -15.22
C ARG A 77 -8.27 11.43 -14.16
N VAL A 78 -7.43 12.41 -14.44
CA VAL A 78 -6.38 12.88 -13.54
C VAL A 78 -6.48 14.39 -13.39
N ALA A 79 -6.41 14.88 -12.15
CA ALA A 79 -6.26 16.30 -11.86
C ALA A 79 -4.81 16.60 -11.47
N THR A 80 -4.23 17.64 -12.07
CA THR A 80 -2.86 18.07 -11.79
C THR A 80 -2.82 19.52 -11.31
N SER A 81 -1.92 19.82 -10.37
CA SER A 81 -1.69 21.20 -9.92
C SER A 81 -0.90 21.99 -10.96
N THR A 82 -0.85 23.32 -10.81
CA THR A 82 -0.01 24.21 -11.63
C THR A 82 1.49 23.86 -11.53
N PHE A 83 1.90 23.25 -10.41
CA PHE A 83 3.28 22.78 -10.17
C PHE A 83 3.55 21.37 -10.73
N GLY A 84 2.60 20.78 -11.44
CA GLY A 84 2.74 19.45 -12.03
C GLY A 84 2.50 18.29 -11.07
N LEU A 85 2.06 18.51 -9.82
CA LEU A 85 1.72 17.43 -8.91
C LEU A 85 0.38 16.82 -9.30
N MET A 86 0.32 15.49 -9.31
CA MET A 86 -0.93 14.76 -9.48
C MET A 86 -1.77 14.88 -8.20
N LYS A 87 -2.89 15.62 -8.28
CA LYS A 87 -3.79 15.90 -7.17
C LYS A 87 -4.71 14.73 -6.88
N SER A 88 -5.36 14.22 -7.91
CA SER A 88 -6.34 13.15 -7.79
C SER A 88 -6.44 12.31 -9.05
N ILE A 89 -6.99 11.11 -8.88
CA ILE A 89 -7.28 10.18 -9.96
C ILE A 89 -8.69 9.61 -9.80
N GLN A 90 -9.35 9.33 -10.92
CA GLN A 90 -10.61 8.60 -11.02
C GLN A 90 -10.51 7.59 -12.15
N VAL A 91 -11.21 6.49 -11.99
CA VAL A 91 -11.39 5.46 -13.02
C VAL A 91 -12.82 5.49 -13.48
N ARG A 92 -13.05 5.35 -14.77
CA ARG A 92 -14.37 5.21 -15.35
C ARG A 92 -14.69 3.73 -15.56
N CYS A 93 -15.85 3.31 -15.02
CA CYS A 93 -16.38 1.97 -15.17
C CYS A 93 -17.66 2.06 -16.04
N GLY A 94 -17.62 1.51 -17.23
CA GLY A 94 -18.72 1.71 -18.18
C GLY A 94 -18.97 3.20 -18.43
N SER A 95 -20.12 3.73 -18.03
CA SER A 95 -20.46 5.17 -18.17
C SER A 95 -20.21 6.00 -16.92
N SER A 96 -19.84 5.40 -15.79
CA SER A 96 -19.77 6.06 -14.47
C SER A 96 -18.34 6.27 -14.00
N TRP A 97 -18.04 7.45 -13.45
CA TRP A 97 -16.78 7.72 -12.78
C TRP A 97 -16.81 7.24 -11.34
N SER A 98 -15.68 6.67 -10.89
CA SER A 98 -15.47 6.35 -9.48
C SER A 98 -15.47 7.60 -8.60
N THR A 99 -15.42 7.39 -7.29
CA THR A 99 -15.09 8.50 -6.36
C THR A 99 -13.73 9.11 -6.71
N VAL A 100 -13.52 10.37 -6.31
CA VAL A 100 -12.22 11.05 -6.46
C VAL A 100 -11.26 10.52 -5.42
N TYR A 101 -10.17 9.91 -5.84
CA TYR A 101 -9.09 9.49 -4.95
C TYR A 101 -7.98 10.54 -4.97
N GLY A 102 -7.64 11.08 -3.80
CA GLY A 102 -6.62 12.13 -3.67
C GLY A 102 -7.16 13.40 -3.04
N THR A 103 -6.72 14.55 -3.52
CA THR A 103 -7.08 15.87 -3.02
C THR A 103 -7.82 16.69 -4.09
N SER A 104 -8.70 17.58 -3.66
CA SER A 104 -9.47 18.44 -4.55
C SER A 104 -8.63 19.48 -5.28
N GLY A 105 -9.18 20.03 -6.36
CA GLY A 105 -8.58 21.11 -7.16
C GLY A 105 -7.57 20.61 -8.20
N GLY A 106 -7.04 21.55 -8.97
CA GLY A 106 -6.15 21.30 -10.10
C GLY A 106 -6.87 21.34 -11.45
N ASN A 107 -6.10 21.19 -12.53
CA ASN A 107 -6.63 21.07 -13.89
C ASN A 107 -6.89 19.60 -14.20
N THR A 108 -8.12 19.28 -14.60
CA THR A 108 -8.57 17.92 -14.85
C THR A 108 -8.44 17.60 -16.35
N GLN A 109 -7.82 16.45 -16.63
CA GLN A 109 -7.69 15.85 -17.95
C GLN A 109 -8.29 14.45 -17.94
N GLU A 110 -8.83 14.03 -19.09
CA GLU A 110 -9.49 12.74 -19.25
C GLU A 110 -8.91 12.00 -20.45
N PHE A 111 -8.79 10.68 -20.31
CA PHE A 111 -8.54 9.76 -21.41
C PHE A 111 -9.62 8.71 -21.44
N ILE A 112 -10.49 8.78 -22.45
CA ILE A 112 -11.59 7.85 -22.65
C ILE A 112 -11.15 6.78 -23.64
N LEU A 113 -11.32 5.52 -23.23
CA LEU A 113 -11.07 4.36 -24.07
C LEU A 113 -12.21 4.16 -25.08
N GLN A 114 -11.86 3.65 -26.24
CA GLN A 114 -12.84 3.20 -27.24
C GLN A 114 -13.47 1.87 -26.78
N PRO A 115 -14.65 1.49 -27.30
CA PRO A 115 -15.21 0.17 -27.04
C PRO A 115 -14.22 -0.94 -27.39
N GLY A 116 -13.97 -1.86 -26.46
CA GLY A 116 -13.01 -2.93 -26.61
C GLY A 116 -11.52 -2.51 -26.53
N GLU A 117 -11.23 -1.26 -26.19
CA GLU A 117 -9.85 -0.79 -25.98
C GLU A 117 -9.41 -1.01 -24.54
N TYR A 118 -8.23 -1.60 -24.35
CA TYR A 118 -7.66 -1.93 -23.04
C TYR A 118 -6.30 -1.30 -22.82
N ILE A 119 -6.01 -0.96 -21.56
CA ILE A 119 -4.71 -0.45 -21.13
C ILE A 119 -3.78 -1.63 -20.87
N THR A 120 -2.62 -1.64 -21.52
CA THR A 120 -1.63 -2.73 -21.46
C THR A 120 -0.30 -2.33 -20.84
N MET A 121 -0.05 -1.02 -20.67
CA MET A 121 1.16 -0.52 -20.02
C MET A 121 0.88 0.85 -19.41
N ILE A 122 1.54 1.13 -18.31
CA ILE A 122 1.55 2.45 -17.68
C ILE A 122 2.99 2.85 -17.40
N SER A 123 3.34 4.08 -17.71
CA SER A 123 4.58 4.69 -17.24
C SER A 123 4.30 6.00 -16.53
N GLY A 124 5.28 6.53 -15.85
CA GLY A 124 5.11 7.81 -15.19
C GLY A 124 6.35 8.25 -14.45
N SER A 125 6.23 9.37 -13.75
CA SER A 125 7.32 9.91 -12.94
C SER A 125 6.85 10.46 -11.60
N TYR A 126 7.76 10.48 -10.64
CA TYR A 126 7.49 10.95 -9.28
C TYR A 126 8.71 11.60 -8.63
N LYS A 127 8.46 12.38 -7.59
CA LYS A 127 9.38 12.81 -6.53
C LYS A 127 8.79 12.39 -5.18
N LEU A 128 8.44 13.36 -4.34
CA LEU A 128 7.64 13.15 -3.13
C LEU A 128 6.17 12.82 -3.44
N TYR A 129 5.71 13.20 -4.62
CA TYR A 129 4.38 12.96 -5.17
C TYR A 129 4.50 12.47 -6.60
N MET A 130 3.42 11.92 -7.12
CA MET A 130 3.30 11.60 -8.54
C MET A 130 3.25 12.88 -9.36
N HIS A 131 3.97 12.91 -10.47
CA HIS A 131 4.08 14.05 -11.37
C HIS A 131 3.48 13.77 -12.74
N SER A 132 3.79 12.63 -13.34
CA SER A 132 3.23 12.25 -14.63
C SER A 132 2.69 10.83 -14.61
N LEU A 133 1.74 10.60 -15.50
CA LEU A 133 1.21 9.28 -15.82
C LEU A 133 1.01 9.22 -17.33
N VAL A 134 1.51 8.18 -17.96
CA VAL A 134 1.29 7.88 -19.37
C VAL A 134 0.64 6.51 -19.45
N ILE A 135 -0.49 6.45 -20.12
CA ILE A 135 -1.28 5.24 -20.34
C ILE A 135 -1.08 4.80 -21.77
N TYR A 136 -0.81 3.54 -22.00
CA TYR A 136 -0.69 2.95 -23.34
C TYR A 136 -1.73 1.86 -23.52
N THR A 137 -2.34 1.84 -24.70
CA THR A 137 -3.37 0.86 -25.03
C THR A 137 -2.89 -0.13 -26.09
N HIS A 138 -3.55 -1.28 -26.17
CA HIS A 138 -3.21 -2.33 -27.15
C HIS A 138 -3.41 -1.91 -28.60
N VAL A 139 -4.22 -0.88 -28.87
CA VAL A 139 -4.43 -0.31 -30.19
C VAL A 139 -3.45 0.80 -30.56
N GLY A 140 -2.41 1.01 -29.72
CA GLY A 140 -1.36 1.99 -29.97
C GLY A 140 -1.71 3.45 -29.62
N ARG A 141 -2.85 3.69 -28.95
CA ARG A 141 -3.17 5.02 -28.41
C ARG A 141 -2.45 5.22 -27.07
N TYR A 142 -2.20 6.46 -26.73
CA TYR A 142 -1.68 6.82 -25.41
C TYR A 142 -2.33 8.10 -24.87
N GLY A 143 -2.40 8.19 -23.54
CA GLY A 143 -2.83 9.38 -22.80
C GLY A 143 -1.73 9.86 -21.87
N LEU A 144 -1.40 11.15 -21.93
CA LEU A 144 -0.39 11.78 -21.06
C LEU A 144 -1.05 12.73 -20.08
N PHE A 145 -0.72 12.57 -18.80
CA PHE A 145 -1.14 13.44 -17.71
C PHE A 145 0.08 13.99 -16.97
N GLY A 146 0.02 15.27 -16.64
CA GLY A 146 1.06 15.94 -15.85
C GLY A 146 2.33 16.25 -16.66
N LYS A 147 3.44 16.35 -15.93
CA LYS A 147 4.77 16.68 -16.49
C LYS A 147 5.81 15.73 -15.90
N GLU A 148 6.77 15.34 -16.69
CA GLU A 148 7.89 14.49 -16.28
C GLU A 148 8.67 15.07 -15.10
N SER A 149 9.24 14.20 -14.27
CA SER A 149 9.99 14.51 -13.06
C SER A 149 11.18 13.54 -12.92
N ASP A 150 11.84 13.54 -11.77
CA ASP A 150 13.16 12.94 -11.55
C ASP A 150 13.21 11.42 -11.64
N PHE A 151 12.23 10.72 -11.00
CA PHE A 151 12.22 9.27 -10.95
C PHE A 151 11.14 8.71 -11.85
N ASN A 152 11.54 7.92 -12.82
CA ASN A 152 10.64 7.29 -13.78
C ASN A 152 10.33 5.86 -13.38
N PHE A 153 9.15 5.38 -13.76
CA PHE A 153 8.73 3.99 -13.62
C PHE A 153 7.98 3.50 -14.85
N MET A 154 7.96 2.19 -15.01
CA MET A 154 7.14 1.48 -15.96
C MET A 154 6.45 0.32 -15.25
N ALA A 155 5.18 0.12 -15.55
CA ALA A 155 4.33 -0.94 -15.02
C ALA A 155 3.75 -1.75 -16.17
N TYR A 156 3.95 -3.04 -16.11
CA TYR A 156 3.49 -4.03 -17.10
C TYR A 156 2.65 -5.07 -16.40
N PRO A 157 1.76 -5.76 -17.11
CA PRO A 157 1.13 -6.98 -16.62
C PRO A 157 2.19 -8.07 -16.40
N ASP A 158 1.93 -8.95 -15.42
CA ASP A 158 2.80 -10.07 -15.09
C ASP A 158 2.74 -11.18 -16.15
N GLU A 159 1.61 -11.28 -16.87
CA GLU A 159 1.35 -12.30 -17.88
C GLU A 159 0.85 -11.67 -19.18
N GLU A 160 1.17 -12.31 -20.29
CA GLU A 160 0.70 -11.87 -21.61
C GLU A 160 -0.83 -11.95 -21.70
N GLY A 161 -1.44 -10.97 -22.34
CA GLY A 161 -2.89 -10.85 -22.49
C GLY A 161 -3.62 -10.23 -21.30
N GLN A 162 -2.95 -9.97 -20.19
CA GLN A 162 -3.55 -9.19 -19.11
C GLN A 162 -3.63 -7.70 -19.46
N VAL A 163 -4.63 -7.05 -18.89
CA VAL A 163 -4.93 -5.62 -19.06
C VAL A 163 -5.12 -4.98 -17.69
N LEU A 164 -5.11 -3.66 -17.63
CA LEU A 164 -5.38 -2.93 -16.39
C LEU A 164 -6.83 -3.16 -15.95
N THR A 165 -7.01 -3.71 -14.75
CA THR A 165 -8.33 -3.96 -14.14
C THR A 165 -8.61 -3.06 -12.94
N GLY A 166 -7.57 -2.43 -12.36
CA GLY A 166 -7.75 -1.54 -11.23
C GLY A 166 -6.52 -0.70 -10.95
N ILE A 167 -6.73 0.38 -10.22
CA ILE A 167 -5.68 1.27 -9.74
C ILE A 167 -5.79 1.36 -8.23
N CYS A 168 -4.68 1.16 -7.55
CA CYS A 168 -4.55 1.42 -6.12
C CYS A 168 -3.47 2.46 -5.87
N GLY A 169 -3.37 2.95 -4.66
CA GLY A 169 -2.35 3.95 -4.36
C GLY A 169 -2.48 4.56 -2.98
N GLN A 170 -1.70 5.58 -2.78
CA GLN A 170 -1.72 6.38 -1.55
C GLN A 170 -1.69 7.86 -1.87
N HIS A 171 -2.35 8.65 -1.05
CA HIS A 171 -2.36 10.10 -1.17
C HIS A 171 -2.09 10.80 0.17
N LYS A 172 -1.48 11.96 0.11
CA LYS A 172 -1.21 12.87 1.22
C LYS A 172 -1.95 14.18 1.00
N LEU A 173 -1.67 15.17 1.84
CA LEU A 173 -2.33 16.48 1.82
C LEU A 173 -2.27 17.20 0.46
N LEU A 174 -1.17 17.09 -0.28
CA LEU A 174 -0.98 17.82 -1.53
C LEU A 174 -1.36 17.03 -2.79
N GLY A 175 -1.50 15.70 -2.71
CA GLY A 175 -1.84 14.86 -3.86
C GLY A 175 -1.46 13.39 -3.69
N ILE A 176 -1.40 12.70 -4.82
CA ILE A 176 -1.05 11.28 -4.91
C ILE A 176 0.44 11.10 -4.61
N SER A 177 0.78 10.24 -3.66
CA SER A 177 2.16 9.96 -3.23
C SER A 177 2.70 8.62 -3.75
N GLY A 178 1.83 7.77 -4.26
CA GLY A 178 2.19 6.50 -4.87
C GLY A 178 0.99 5.86 -5.56
N LEU A 179 1.27 5.07 -6.59
CA LEU A 179 0.28 4.32 -7.36
C LEU A 179 0.70 2.85 -7.46
N CYS A 180 -0.26 1.97 -7.52
CA CYS A 180 -0.14 0.57 -7.84
C CYS A 180 -1.23 0.18 -8.84
N PHE A 181 -0.99 -0.89 -9.60
CA PHE A 181 -1.82 -1.28 -10.72
C PHE A 181 -2.16 -2.75 -10.58
N ASN A 182 -3.44 -3.07 -10.77
CA ASN A 182 -3.93 -4.44 -10.79
C ASN A 182 -4.11 -4.86 -12.26
N TRP A 183 -3.52 -5.98 -12.61
CA TRP A 183 -3.59 -6.57 -13.93
C TRP A 183 -4.43 -7.83 -13.90
N GLY A 184 -5.17 -8.10 -14.95
CA GLY A 184 -6.02 -9.29 -15.07
C GLY A 184 -6.49 -9.47 -16.50
N TYR A 185 -7.09 -10.60 -16.79
CA TYR A 185 -7.62 -10.85 -18.11
C TYR A 185 -8.89 -10.04 -18.37
N PRO A 186 -9.07 -9.51 -19.59
CA PRO A 186 -10.31 -8.82 -19.95
C PRO A 186 -11.51 -9.76 -19.79
N PRO A 187 -12.71 -9.22 -19.45
CA PRO A 187 -13.91 -10.04 -19.36
C PRO A 187 -14.14 -10.73 -20.70
N THR A 188 -14.25 -12.05 -20.68
CA THR A 188 -14.55 -12.85 -21.87
C THR A 188 -15.94 -12.49 -22.35
N ASN A 189 -16.05 -11.87 -23.51
CA ASN A 189 -17.33 -11.68 -24.17
C ASN A 189 -17.87 -13.06 -24.58
N ILE A 190 -18.81 -13.58 -23.82
CA ILE A 190 -19.47 -14.89 -24.05
C ILE A 190 -20.01 -15.01 -25.49
N THR A 191 -20.23 -13.88 -26.15
CA THR A 191 -20.75 -13.83 -27.53
C THR A 191 -19.75 -14.40 -28.57
N GLU A 192 -18.45 -14.32 -28.35
CA GLU A 192 -17.46 -14.89 -29.30
C GLU A 192 -17.31 -16.41 -29.16
N VAL A 193 -17.58 -16.97 -27.99
CA VAL A 193 -17.51 -18.41 -27.75
C VAL A 193 -18.58 -19.16 -28.52
N TYR A 194 -19.76 -18.57 -28.73
CA TYR A 194 -20.82 -19.19 -29.50
C TYR A 194 -20.71 -18.99 -31.01
N ALA A 195 -19.86 -18.09 -31.49
CA ALA A 195 -19.61 -17.88 -32.91
C ALA A 195 -18.54 -18.82 -33.51
N SER A 196 -17.80 -19.53 -32.63
CA SER A 196 -16.74 -20.50 -33.00
C SER A 196 -17.13 -21.96 -32.83
N LEU A 197 -18.43 -22.25 -32.48
CA LEU A 197 -19.03 -23.57 -32.41
C LEU A 197 -20.02 -23.77 -33.58
#